data_59fb133c900a9a092c9e42607d02baf4
#
_entry.id   59fb133c900a9a092c9e42607d02baf4
#
_cell.length_a   1.000
_cell.length_b   1.000
_cell.length_c   1.000
_cell.angle_alpha   90.00
_cell.angle_beta   90.00
_cell.angle_gamma   90.00
#
_symmetry.space_group_name_H-M   'P 1'
#
loop_
_entity.id
_entity.type
_entity.pdbx_description
1 polymer ?
#
loop_
_entity_poly.entity_id
_entity_poly.type
_entity_poly.pdbx_seq_one_letter_code
_entity_poly.pdbx_strand_id
1 'polypeptide(L)'
;MKANTKTIEFRFERTIPAPPNEVFDAWLNPKIPGNPWNAAEKFILNPKVDGLFYWTLKGTSHYGRFTEIERPCGIQHTWVSPNTLGDESTVTVTFKKQGEETLMTLVHSGIPDTDAGRGHEKGWNYFLDIFPGQFGNGPRKEM
;
A
#
# COMPACT_ATOMS: atom_id res chain seq x y z
N MET A 1 -9.05 -9.79 26.02
CA MET A 1 -9.70 -10.04 24.83
C MET A 1 -10.11 -8.78 24.13
N LYS A 2 -10.27 -8.84 22.87
CA LYS A 2 -10.52 -7.65 22.12
C LYS A 2 -11.93 -7.48 21.67
N ALA A 3 -12.82 -8.15 22.30
CA ALA A 3 -14.20 -8.17 21.86
C ALA A 3 -14.80 -6.80 21.66
N ASN A 4 -14.39 -5.83 22.46
CA ASN A 4 -14.96 -4.50 22.35
C ASN A 4 -14.14 -3.51 21.57
N THR A 5 -13.07 -3.95 20.97
CA THR A 5 -12.23 -3.04 20.20
C THR A 5 -12.92 -2.72 18.88
N LYS A 6 -13.18 -1.46 18.66
CA LYS A 6 -13.72 -1.04 17.38
C LYS A 6 -12.59 -0.88 16.38
N THR A 7 -12.90 -1.19 15.15
CA THR A 7 -11.93 -0.99 14.07
C THR A 7 -12.52 -0.04 13.04
N ILE A 8 -11.63 0.54 12.26
CA ILE A 8 -12.00 1.43 11.18
C ILE A 8 -11.38 0.94 9.90
N GLU A 9 -11.91 1.43 8.80
CA GLU A 9 -11.43 1.05 7.49
C GLU A 9 -11.29 2.30 6.64
N PHE A 10 -10.24 2.37 5.86
CA PHE A 10 -10.05 3.46 4.91
C PHE A 10 -10.01 2.90 3.50
N ARG A 11 -10.57 3.64 2.56
CA ARG A 11 -10.60 3.26 1.16
C ARG A 11 -10.14 4.43 0.32
N PHE A 12 -9.21 4.17 -0.59
CA PHE A 12 -8.65 5.19 -1.46
C PHE A 12 -8.69 4.71 -2.90
N GLU A 13 -8.95 5.63 -3.81
CA GLU A 13 -8.93 5.32 -5.23
C GLU A 13 -8.08 6.34 -5.95
N ARG A 14 -7.31 5.90 -6.93
CA ARG A 14 -6.52 6.78 -7.79
C ARG A 14 -6.54 6.24 -9.19
N THR A 15 -6.71 7.14 -10.16
CA THR A 15 -6.58 6.77 -11.56
C THR A 15 -5.13 6.99 -11.96
N ILE A 16 -4.51 5.97 -12.52
CA ILE A 16 -3.09 6.02 -12.85
C ILE A 16 -2.92 5.86 -14.35
N PRO A 17 -2.18 6.75 -15.01
CA PRO A 17 -2.07 6.75 -16.48
C PRO A 17 -1.07 5.70 -16.98
N ALA A 18 -1.35 4.45 -16.73
CA ALA A 18 -0.53 3.33 -17.17
C ALA A 18 -1.36 2.04 -17.05
N PRO A 19 -1.01 1.00 -17.81
CA PRO A 19 -1.77 -0.26 -17.74
C PRO A 19 -1.52 -1.00 -16.42
N PRO A 20 -2.46 -1.86 -16.01
CA PRO A 20 -2.38 -2.53 -14.69
C PRO A 20 -1.09 -3.30 -14.42
N ASN A 21 -0.50 -3.93 -15.43
CA ASN A 21 0.74 -4.67 -15.19
C ASN A 21 1.88 -3.74 -14.78
N GLU A 22 1.94 -2.54 -15.37
CA GLU A 22 2.96 -1.57 -15.01
C GLU A 22 2.73 -1.03 -13.61
N VAL A 23 1.47 -0.73 -13.29
CA VAL A 23 1.13 -0.16 -11.98
C VAL A 23 1.37 -1.18 -10.87
N PHE A 24 0.97 -2.42 -11.12
CA PHE A 24 1.19 -3.51 -10.17
C PHE A 24 2.69 -3.68 -9.87
N ASP A 25 3.50 -3.74 -10.92
CA ASP A 25 4.94 -3.93 -10.73
C ASP A 25 5.57 -2.75 -9.99
N ALA A 26 5.13 -1.54 -10.30
CA ALA A 26 5.67 -0.34 -9.66
C ALA A 26 5.31 -0.27 -8.18
N TRP A 27 4.12 -0.76 -7.81
CA TRP A 27 3.71 -0.73 -6.40
C TRP A 27 4.62 -1.59 -5.54
N LEU A 28 5.19 -2.64 -6.09
CA LEU A 28 6.09 -3.53 -5.37
C LEU A 28 7.56 -3.25 -5.66
N ASN A 29 7.87 -2.15 -6.32
CA ASN A 29 9.24 -1.80 -6.67
C ASN A 29 9.76 -0.69 -5.74
N PRO A 30 10.75 -1.00 -4.89
CA PRO A 30 11.26 0.00 -3.94
C PRO A 30 11.92 1.21 -4.60
N LYS A 31 12.17 1.16 -5.88
CA LYS A 31 12.77 2.31 -6.57
C LYS A 31 11.74 3.33 -7.03
N ILE A 32 10.47 3.02 -6.92
CA ILE A 32 9.40 3.91 -7.40
C ILE A 32 8.84 4.73 -6.24
N PRO A 33 8.91 6.05 -6.30
CA PRO A 33 8.35 6.88 -5.23
C PRO A 33 6.84 6.70 -5.08
N GLY A 34 6.36 6.82 -3.86
CA GLY A 34 4.93 6.75 -3.59
C GLY A 34 4.45 5.41 -3.08
N ASN A 35 5.34 4.45 -2.89
CA ASN A 35 4.96 3.22 -2.19
C ASN A 35 5.77 3.14 -0.90
N PRO A 36 5.33 2.30 0.07
CA PRO A 36 5.99 2.26 1.38
C PRO A 36 7.45 1.82 1.32
N TRP A 37 7.78 0.94 0.38
CA TRP A 37 9.13 0.38 0.31
C TRP A 37 10.14 1.43 -0.10
N ASN A 38 9.73 2.35 -0.98
CA ASN A 38 10.61 3.43 -1.41
C ASN A 38 10.86 4.43 -0.27
N ALA A 39 9.82 4.68 0.53
CA ALA A 39 9.94 5.64 1.62
C ALA A 39 10.73 5.10 2.81
N ALA A 40 10.89 3.79 2.88
CA ALA A 40 11.47 3.15 4.05
C ALA A 40 12.93 3.47 4.26
N GLU A 41 13.31 3.59 5.52
CA GLU A 41 14.73 3.73 5.90
C GLU A 41 15.41 2.38 5.78
N LYS A 42 14.68 1.32 6.15
CA LYS A 42 15.14 -0.06 6.01
C LYS A 42 13.94 -0.88 5.59
N PHE A 43 14.15 -1.86 4.75
CA PHE A 43 13.04 -2.73 4.39
C PHE A 43 13.50 -4.13 4.01
N ILE A 44 12.57 -5.07 4.15
CA ILE A 44 12.66 -6.43 3.64
C ILE A 44 11.37 -6.62 2.87
N LEU A 45 11.48 -7.09 1.66
CA LEU A 45 10.30 -7.25 0.82
C LEU A 45 10.41 -8.55 0.04
N ASN A 46 9.52 -9.48 0.34
CA ASN A 46 9.44 -10.75 -0.36
C ASN A 46 8.02 -10.90 -0.92
N PRO A 47 7.78 -10.33 -2.10
CA PRO A 47 6.40 -10.20 -2.62
C PRO A 47 5.88 -11.49 -3.28
N LYS A 48 5.63 -12.48 -2.47
CA LYS A 48 5.00 -13.72 -2.91
C LYS A 48 4.12 -14.20 -1.77
N VAL A 49 3.16 -15.06 -2.07
CA VAL A 49 2.26 -15.59 -1.04
C VAL A 49 3.09 -16.21 0.08
N ASP A 50 2.73 -15.85 1.30
CA ASP A 50 3.41 -16.20 2.54
C ASP A 50 4.78 -15.52 2.70
N GLY A 51 5.21 -14.71 1.77
CA GLY A 51 6.42 -13.92 1.92
C GLY A 51 6.20 -12.80 2.92
N LEU A 52 7.27 -12.39 3.58
CA LEU A 52 7.19 -11.38 4.63
C LEU A 52 7.65 -10.03 4.13
N PHE A 53 7.15 -8.98 4.75
CA PHE A 53 7.71 -7.66 4.54
C PHE A 53 7.95 -6.99 5.89
N TYR A 54 8.88 -6.06 5.87
CA TYR A 54 9.24 -5.26 7.04
C TYR A 54 9.76 -3.94 6.51
N TRP A 55 9.36 -2.84 7.12
CA TRP A 55 9.93 -1.55 6.74
C TRP A 55 9.83 -0.57 7.92
N THR A 56 10.77 0.37 7.96
CA THR A 56 10.80 1.37 9.02
C THR A 56 10.78 2.76 8.44
N LEU A 57 10.16 3.66 9.16
CA LEU A 57 10.17 5.08 8.83
C LEU A 57 10.07 5.86 10.12
N LYS A 58 11.04 6.76 10.32
CA LYS A 58 11.09 7.60 11.53
C LYS A 58 11.00 6.78 12.80
N GLY A 59 11.69 5.66 12.80
CA GLY A 59 11.74 4.81 13.98
C GLY A 59 10.53 3.91 14.18
N THR A 60 9.54 3.98 13.31
CA THR A 60 8.36 3.13 13.43
C THR A 60 8.49 1.93 12.51
N SER A 61 8.34 0.74 13.08
CA SER A 61 8.43 -0.51 12.31
C SER A 61 7.06 -0.97 11.87
N HIS A 62 7.00 -1.44 10.64
CA HIS A 62 5.77 -2.02 10.06
C HIS A 62 6.14 -3.38 9.50
N TYR A 63 5.27 -4.36 9.65
CA TYR A 63 5.55 -5.68 9.10
C TYR A 63 4.26 -6.44 8.79
N GLY A 64 4.40 -7.48 8.01
CA GLY A 64 3.28 -8.32 7.67
C GLY A 64 3.68 -9.44 6.73
N ARG A 65 2.67 -10.13 6.23
CA ARG A 65 2.84 -11.27 5.36
C ARG A 65 1.88 -11.13 4.18
N PHE A 66 2.36 -11.42 2.98
CA PHE A 66 1.49 -11.41 1.81
C PHE A 66 0.58 -12.61 1.85
N THR A 67 -0.72 -12.37 1.73
CA THR A 67 -1.72 -13.43 1.73
C THR A 67 -2.25 -13.70 0.33
N GLU A 68 -2.12 -12.72 -0.57
CA GLU A 68 -2.60 -12.89 -1.92
C GLU A 68 -1.78 -12.03 -2.87
N ILE A 69 -1.31 -12.62 -3.94
CA ILE A 69 -0.64 -11.88 -5.01
C ILE A 69 -1.14 -12.43 -6.33
N GLU A 70 -1.88 -11.61 -7.06
CA GLU A 70 -2.47 -12.01 -8.31
C GLU A 70 -2.16 -10.96 -9.36
N ARG A 71 -1.04 -11.11 -10.00
CA ARG A 71 -0.59 -10.14 -10.99
C ARG A 71 -1.44 -10.22 -12.25
N PRO A 72 -1.91 -9.12 -12.78
CA PRO A 72 -1.73 -7.74 -12.31
C PRO A 72 -2.94 -7.21 -11.56
N CYS A 73 -3.77 -8.07 -10.98
CA CYS A 73 -5.07 -7.68 -10.45
C CYS A 73 -5.09 -7.25 -9.01
N GLY A 74 -4.31 -7.89 -8.15
CA GLY A 74 -4.44 -7.56 -6.74
C GLY A 74 -3.32 -8.07 -5.85
N ILE A 75 -3.22 -7.43 -4.70
CA ILE A 75 -2.24 -7.75 -3.67
C ILE A 75 -2.96 -7.62 -2.33
N GLN A 76 -2.77 -8.59 -1.45
CA GLN A 76 -3.29 -8.46 -0.10
C GLN A 76 -2.22 -8.90 0.88
N HIS A 77 -2.10 -8.17 1.97
CA HIS A 77 -1.16 -8.54 3.02
C HIS A 77 -1.65 -8.05 4.36
N THR A 78 -1.12 -8.62 5.42
CA THR A 78 -1.38 -8.13 6.76
C THR A 78 -0.53 -6.89 7.01
N TRP A 79 -0.85 -6.19 8.09
CA TRP A 79 -0.14 -4.95 8.42
C TRP A 79 -0.19 -4.76 9.92
N VAL A 80 0.97 -4.74 10.54
CA VAL A 80 1.10 -4.58 11.99
C VAL A 80 2.13 -3.49 12.28
N SER A 81 1.82 -2.63 13.21
CA SER A 81 2.76 -1.60 13.66
C SER A 81 2.32 -1.12 15.04
N PRO A 82 3.11 -0.28 15.71
CA PRO A 82 2.62 0.33 16.94
C PRO A 82 1.34 1.12 16.74
N ASN A 83 1.12 1.64 15.53
CA ASN A 83 -0.08 2.43 15.26
C ASN A 83 -1.32 1.56 15.07
N THR A 84 -1.18 0.25 14.99
CA THR A 84 -2.30 -0.68 15.06
C THR A 84 -2.33 -1.36 16.42
N LEU A 85 -1.57 -0.84 17.39
CA LEU A 85 -1.47 -1.39 18.75
C LEU A 85 -0.96 -2.83 18.74
N GLY A 86 -0.18 -3.19 17.72
CA GLY A 86 0.30 -4.56 17.58
C GLY A 86 -0.73 -5.53 17.07
N ASP A 87 -1.92 -5.03 16.70
CA ASP A 87 -2.96 -5.89 16.14
C ASP A 87 -2.77 -6.03 14.63
N GLU A 88 -3.15 -7.18 14.11
CA GLU A 88 -3.06 -7.42 12.68
C GLU A 88 -4.21 -6.72 11.97
N SER A 89 -3.88 -5.93 10.97
CA SER A 89 -4.86 -5.34 10.08
C SER A 89 -4.58 -5.84 8.67
N THR A 90 -5.38 -5.46 7.70
CA THR A 90 -5.26 -5.98 6.34
C THR A 90 -5.27 -4.87 5.32
N VAL A 91 -4.33 -4.94 4.38
CA VAL A 91 -4.26 -4.01 3.25
C VAL A 91 -4.54 -4.79 1.98
N THR A 92 -5.48 -4.31 1.18
CA THR A 92 -5.80 -4.91 -0.11
C THR A 92 -5.68 -3.83 -1.19
N VAL A 93 -4.91 -4.13 -2.22
CA VAL A 93 -4.72 -3.20 -3.33
C VAL A 93 -5.17 -3.91 -4.60
N THR A 94 -6.07 -3.28 -5.35
CA THR A 94 -6.53 -3.84 -6.61
C THR A 94 -6.23 -2.87 -7.74
N PHE A 95 -6.04 -3.44 -8.93
CA PHE A 95 -5.64 -2.69 -10.12
C PHE A 95 -6.59 -3.06 -11.24
N LYS A 96 -7.54 -2.18 -11.53
CA LYS A 96 -8.56 -2.48 -12.52
C LYS A 96 -8.32 -1.69 -13.81
N LYS A 97 -8.32 -2.37 -14.92
CA LYS A 97 -8.12 -1.72 -16.21
C LYS A 97 -9.26 -0.79 -16.54
N GLN A 98 -8.94 0.44 -16.95
CA GLN A 98 -9.89 1.42 -17.42
C GLN A 98 -9.34 2.03 -18.71
N GLY A 99 -9.64 1.42 -19.86
CA GLY A 99 -9.04 1.87 -21.11
C GLY A 99 -7.54 1.64 -21.07
N GLU A 100 -6.78 2.69 -21.24
CA GLU A 100 -5.32 2.59 -21.15
C GLU A 100 -4.79 2.96 -19.77
N GLU A 101 -5.70 3.18 -18.84
CA GLU A 101 -5.34 3.56 -17.50
C GLU A 101 -5.72 2.48 -16.51
N THR A 102 -5.40 2.71 -15.26
CA THR A 102 -5.71 1.78 -14.18
C THR A 102 -6.43 2.52 -13.06
N LEU A 103 -7.52 1.95 -12.58
CA LEU A 103 -8.11 2.40 -11.34
C LEU A 103 -7.48 1.56 -10.23
N MET A 104 -6.68 2.21 -9.40
CA MET A 104 -6.04 1.56 -8.27
C MET A 104 -6.85 1.85 -7.02
N THR A 105 -7.24 0.80 -6.32
CA THR A 105 -7.99 0.94 -5.08
C THR A 105 -7.19 0.31 -3.94
N LEU A 106 -7.05 1.04 -2.85
CA LEU A 106 -6.38 0.52 -1.66
C LEU A 106 -7.35 0.57 -0.50
N VAL A 107 -7.55 -0.57 0.17
CA VAL A 107 -8.41 -0.65 1.34
C VAL A 107 -7.57 -1.15 2.51
N HIS A 108 -7.59 -0.43 3.62
CA HIS A 108 -6.89 -0.83 4.83
C HIS A 108 -7.95 -1.01 5.91
N SER A 109 -8.18 -2.24 6.32
CA SER A 109 -9.23 -2.58 7.26
C SER A 109 -8.69 -3.19 8.54
N GLY A 110 -9.52 -3.23 9.57
CA GLY A 110 -9.11 -3.83 10.85
C GLY A 110 -8.18 -2.97 11.67
N ILE A 111 -8.16 -1.67 11.42
CA ILE A 111 -7.31 -0.74 12.17
C ILE A 111 -8.03 -0.36 13.45
N PRO A 112 -7.38 -0.44 14.62
CA PRO A 112 -8.03 0.01 15.87
C PRO A 112 -8.44 1.47 15.78
N ASP A 113 -9.63 1.79 16.29
CA ASP A 113 -10.16 3.15 16.22
C ASP A 113 -9.54 4.01 17.31
N THR A 114 -8.34 4.48 17.06
CA THR A 114 -7.57 5.36 17.95
C THR A 114 -7.03 6.51 17.12
N ASP A 115 -6.48 7.52 17.77
CA ASP A 115 -5.87 8.62 17.04
C ASP A 115 -4.73 8.12 16.16
N ALA A 116 -3.92 7.20 16.68
CA ALA A 116 -2.83 6.63 15.90
C ALA A 116 -3.37 5.82 14.72
N GLY A 117 -4.45 5.06 14.94
CA GLY A 117 -5.07 4.28 13.87
C GLY A 117 -5.61 5.18 12.79
N ARG A 118 -6.25 6.29 13.17
CA ARG A 118 -6.78 7.23 12.18
C ARG A 118 -5.69 7.94 11.40
N GLY A 119 -4.51 8.01 11.94
CA GLY A 119 -3.37 8.59 11.25
C GLY A 119 -2.99 7.86 9.97
N HIS A 120 -3.45 6.61 9.80
CA HIS A 120 -3.19 5.88 8.57
C HIS A 120 -3.79 6.57 7.35
N GLU A 121 -4.90 7.29 7.52
CA GLU A 121 -5.49 7.99 6.39
C GLU A 121 -4.52 9.00 5.80
N LYS A 122 -3.89 9.78 6.67
CA LYS A 122 -2.93 10.78 6.22
C LYS A 122 -1.71 10.12 5.59
N GLY A 123 -1.25 9.03 6.19
CA GLY A 123 -0.09 8.32 5.67
C GLY A 123 -0.33 7.75 4.28
N TRP A 124 -1.47 7.10 4.08
CA TRP A 124 -1.78 6.55 2.77
C TRP A 124 -1.98 7.65 1.72
N ASN A 125 -2.64 8.74 2.08
CA ASN A 125 -2.80 9.84 1.12
C ASN A 125 -1.45 10.41 0.71
N TYR A 126 -0.50 10.47 1.63
CA TYR A 126 0.83 10.93 1.29
C TYR A 126 1.44 10.08 0.18
N PHE A 127 1.41 8.75 0.32
CA PHE A 127 1.95 7.86 -0.70
C PHE A 127 1.13 7.94 -2.00
N LEU A 128 -0.18 7.90 -1.89
CA LEU A 128 -1.03 7.82 -3.06
C LEU A 128 -1.09 9.13 -3.85
N ASP A 129 -0.71 10.23 -3.23
CA ASP A 129 -0.63 11.50 -3.95
C ASP A 129 0.68 11.60 -4.74
N ILE A 130 1.70 10.84 -4.35
CA ILE A 130 2.98 10.83 -5.04
C ILE A 130 3.00 9.78 -6.16
N PHE A 131 2.47 8.61 -5.87
CA PHE A 131 2.60 7.45 -6.74
C PHE A 131 2.10 7.67 -8.18
N PRO A 132 0.92 8.22 -8.41
CA PRO A 132 0.42 8.37 -9.79
C PRO A 132 1.32 9.24 -10.66
N GLY A 133 2.06 10.16 -10.07
CA GLY A 133 2.94 11.05 -10.83
C GLY A 133 4.15 10.36 -11.41
N GLN A 134 4.38 9.08 -11.06
CA GLN A 134 5.52 8.35 -11.56
C GLN A 134 5.28 7.74 -12.95
N PHE A 135 4.05 7.89 -13.46
CA PHE A 135 3.68 7.27 -14.72
C PHE A 135 3.35 8.32 -15.76
N GLY A 136 3.41 7.88 -16.96
CA GLY A 136 2.95 8.62 -17.75
C GLY A 136 3.20 9.45 -18.58
N ASN A 137 2.79 10.01 -18.92
CA ASN A 137 2.75 10.80 -19.73
C ASN A 137 3.69 11.66 -19.91
N GLY A 138 4.02 11.85 -20.32
CA GLY A 138 4.75 12.73 -20.40
C GLY A 138 5.88 12.84 -20.80
N PRO A 139 6.28 13.74 -20.82
CA PRO A 139 7.50 14.06 -21.22
C PRO A 139 8.48 13.25 -20.70
N ARG A 140 8.17 12.58 -19.80
CA ARG A 140 9.17 11.82 -19.34
C ARG A 140 9.66 11.06 -20.44
N LYS A 141 8.98 11.07 -21.35
CA LYS A 141 9.50 10.39 -22.31
C LYS A 141 10.37 11.11 -23.02
N GLU A 142 10.62 11.71 -22.75
CA GLU A 142 11.36 12.29 -23.14
C GLU A 142 12.13 12.49 -23.00
N MET A 143 12.12 12.49 -22.83
CA MET A 143 12.80 12.71 -22.77
C MET A 143 13.21 12.65 -22.86
#